data_46f11e7965669496a1a168b826dcfcb1
#
_entry.id   46f11e7965669496a1a168b826dcfcb1
#
_cell.length_a   1.000
_cell.length_b   1.000
_cell.length_c   1.000
_cell.angle_alpha   90.00
_cell.angle_beta   90.00
_cell.angle_gamma   90.00
#
_symmetry.space_group_name_H-M   'P 1'
#
loop_
_entity.id
_entity.type
_entity.pdbx_description
1 polymer ?
#
loop_
_entity_poly.entity_id
_entity_poly.type
_entity_poly.pdbx_seq_one_letter_code
_entity_poly.pdbx_strand_id
1 'polypeptide(L)'
;MRSFLLASLASLATQHVYGHSTHNARTLTRRSVDLNAFRQILDTEYTNATSVQSDPSITSRIKRADPVDTATELVKATVPGATFRLVDDHYVGNNGIAHFNFKQTVNDIDIDNADFNVNIARNGEVFSFGNSFFKGETPSARRKRDTVEPITALKSAVRKLQLPVSADKAEAEETESNVYTIKQTTGTVSEPEARLVYVQTGDSLALSWRVETDVDVDWLLTYVDAEDSEKIHHVVDYGADATYEVYPWGLNDPTEGERVVIEDPWDSKASEFGWHSDGATTYNTTWGNNGVAQSNWDNRADYLNLPRPIESDLDFEYPYSPDESDWKSYINASITQLFYTANTYHDLLYKLGFTETAGNFETNNNGQGGVGNDFVYLNAQDGAGLNNANFQTPPDGQRARMRMYMWNQTEPWRDGAFEAGVVIHEYTHGLSNRLTGGPANSGCLSVLESGGMGEGWGDFYATAIRLKPNDTRETDYPMGAWVYGIPQGLRPYVYSTSLTTNPHVYNDADALTKVHYIGTIWATMLYEVLWNLIDKHGKNDGPSPEFDENGVPTDGKYLILKLVLDGLALQPCNPTFVSARDAILDADLALTGGDNACEIWKGFAKRGLGEGAKYSSTKRTNSFDVPDGVC
;
A
#
# COMPACT_ATOMS: atom_id res chain seq x y z
N MET A 1 1.73 60.36 50.35
CA MET A 1 1.91 59.66 51.63
C MET A 1 1.08 58.37 51.56
N ARG A 2 1.81 57.30 51.82
CA ARG A 2 1.33 55.91 52.10
C ARG A 2 0.53 55.13 51.10
N SER A 3 1.28 54.24 50.53
CA SER A 3 0.96 52.96 49.90
C SER A 3 -0.04 52.13 50.69
N PHE A 4 -0.92 51.42 49.97
CA PHE A 4 -1.45 50.11 50.39
C PHE A 4 -1.38 49.13 49.23
N LEU A 5 -0.54 48.13 49.42
CA LEU A 5 -0.51 46.88 48.63
C LEU A 5 -1.78 46.07 48.91
N LEU A 6 -2.46 45.64 47.90
CA LEU A 6 -3.40 44.52 47.94
C LEU A 6 -2.84 43.42 47.06
N ALA A 7 -2.37 42.36 47.72
CA ALA A 7 -2.01 41.12 47.07
C ALA A 7 -3.26 40.33 46.73
N SER A 8 -3.58 40.19 45.46
CA SER A 8 -4.54 39.23 44.99
C SER A 8 -3.82 37.91 44.68
N LEU A 9 -4.13 36.88 45.46
CA LEU A 9 -3.78 35.50 45.14
C LEU A 9 -4.51 35.08 43.86
N ALA A 10 -3.80 34.96 42.74
CA ALA A 10 -4.24 34.22 41.59
C ALA A 10 -3.94 32.73 41.84
N SER A 11 -4.99 31.94 42.02
CA SER A 11 -4.91 30.49 41.98
C SER A 11 -4.50 30.05 40.58
N LEU A 12 -3.25 29.58 40.45
CA LEU A 12 -2.83 28.85 39.26
C LEU A 12 -3.55 27.50 39.25
N ALA A 13 -4.60 27.41 38.46
CA ALA A 13 -5.08 26.14 37.95
C ALA A 13 -4.02 25.61 36.98
N THR A 14 -3.22 24.67 37.40
CA THR A 14 -2.36 23.87 36.51
C THR A 14 -3.26 23.02 35.66
N GLN A 15 -3.63 23.50 34.48
CA GLN A 15 -4.05 22.62 33.40
C GLN A 15 -2.86 21.75 33.05
N HIS A 16 -2.96 20.47 33.35
CA HIS A 16 -2.07 19.47 32.78
C HIS A 16 -2.39 19.42 31.28
N VAL A 17 -1.70 20.23 30.51
CA VAL A 17 -1.52 19.97 29.08
C VAL A 17 -0.67 18.72 29.03
N TYR A 18 -1.28 17.60 28.68
CA TYR A 18 -0.55 16.46 28.16
C TYR A 18 0.11 16.93 26.87
N GLY A 19 1.28 17.51 26.97
CA GLY A 19 2.19 17.69 25.87
C GLY A 19 2.64 16.30 25.47
N HIS A 20 2.14 15.81 24.33
CA HIS A 20 2.82 14.73 23.65
C HIS A 20 4.27 15.17 23.48
N SER A 21 5.17 14.42 24.06
CA SER A 21 6.60 14.63 23.87
C SER A 21 6.84 14.60 22.36
N THR A 22 7.36 15.70 21.82
CA THR A 22 7.87 15.73 20.47
C THR A 22 9.13 14.86 20.46
N HIS A 23 8.94 13.55 20.35
CA HIS A 23 10.02 12.68 19.95
C HIS A 23 10.37 13.09 18.52
N ASN A 24 11.58 13.62 18.35
CA ASN A 24 12.13 13.80 17.02
C ASN A 24 12.06 12.43 16.33
N ALA A 25 11.43 12.36 15.14
CA ALA A 25 11.46 11.17 14.33
C ALA A 25 12.91 10.68 14.25
N ARG A 26 13.18 9.47 14.76
CA ARG A 26 14.51 8.89 14.69
C ARG A 26 14.74 8.49 13.25
N THR A 27 15.80 9.00 12.66
CA THR A 27 16.27 8.55 11.37
C THR A 27 16.94 7.19 11.58
N LEU A 28 16.36 6.15 10.98
CA LEU A 28 16.86 4.77 11.07
C LEU A 28 17.71 4.50 9.82
N THR A 29 18.93 4.01 10.01
CA THR A 29 19.80 3.63 8.88
C THR A 29 19.41 2.23 8.42
N ARG A 30 18.84 2.10 7.22
CA ARG A 30 18.46 0.82 6.64
C ARG A 30 19.69 -0.05 6.37
N ARG A 31 19.54 -1.37 6.57
CA ARG A 31 20.53 -2.36 6.17
C ARG A 31 20.59 -2.47 4.66
N SER A 32 21.77 -2.66 4.09
CA SER A 32 21.96 -2.96 2.66
C SER A 32 21.72 -4.43 2.31
N VAL A 33 21.29 -5.24 3.29
CA VAL A 33 21.07 -6.69 3.13
C VAL A 33 19.58 -6.96 2.93
N ASP A 34 19.23 -7.57 1.80
CA ASP A 34 17.87 -8.05 1.53
C ASP A 34 17.60 -9.34 2.32
N LEU A 35 16.72 -9.24 3.33
CA LEU A 35 16.31 -10.39 4.16
C LEU A 35 15.47 -11.41 3.38
N ASN A 36 14.77 -10.98 2.31
CA ASN A 36 13.98 -11.90 1.48
C ASN A 36 14.85 -12.97 0.79
N ALA A 37 16.15 -12.69 0.58
CA ALA A 37 17.09 -13.68 0.07
C ALA A 37 17.27 -14.90 0.99
N PHE A 38 16.82 -14.80 2.25
CA PHE A 38 16.90 -15.86 3.26
C PHE A 38 15.53 -16.47 3.60
N ARG A 39 14.44 -16.04 2.95
CA ARG A 39 13.10 -16.63 3.16
C ARG A 39 13.06 -18.07 2.62
N GLN A 40 12.40 -18.94 3.38
CA GLN A 40 12.11 -20.32 2.98
C GLN A 40 10.62 -20.51 2.82
N ILE A 41 10.22 -21.26 1.78
CA ILE A 41 8.85 -21.72 1.59
C ILE A 41 8.81 -23.19 2.01
N LEU A 42 7.90 -23.52 2.93
CA LEU A 42 7.67 -24.88 3.40
C LEU A 42 6.29 -25.36 2.96
N ASP A 43 6.20 -26.65 2.63
CA ASP A 43 4.92 -27.29 2.35
C ASP A 43 4.18 -27.54 3.67
N THR A 44 2.98 -26.96 3.79
CA THR A 44 2.08 -27.17 4.94
C THR A 44 0.78 -27.81 4.47
N GLU A 45 0.38 -28.89 5.13
CA GLU A 45 -0.88 -29.58 4.89
C GLU A 45 -1.93 -29.09 5.90
N TYR A 46 -3.12 -28.71 5.41
CA TYR A 46 -4.24 -28.34 6.27
C TYR A 46 -5.45 -29.23 6.00
N THR A 47 -5.93 -29.90 7.05
CA THR A 47 -7.18 -30.69 7.02
C THR A 47 -8.27 -29.92 7.75
N ASN A 48 -9.18 -29.34 6.98
CA ASN A 48 -10.29 -28.54 7.49
C ASN A 48 -11.40 -29.38 8.12
N ALA A 49 -12.33 -28.74 8.84
CA ALA A 49 -13.40 -29.40 9.58
C ALA A 49 -14.29 -30.32 8.71
N THR A 50 -14.57 -29.93 7.46
CA THR A 50 -15.37 -30.76 6.54
C THR A 50 -14.64 -32.04 6.16
N SER A 51 -13.34 -31.95 5.90
CA SER A 51 -12.49 -33.09 5.57
C SER A 51 -12.35 -34.04 6.76
N VAL A 52 -12.16 -33.52 7.98
CA VAL A 52 -12.15 -34.33 9.20
C VAL A 52 -13.47 -35.08 9.40
N GLN A 53 -14.61 -34.39 9.26
CA GLN A 53 -15.94 -34.99 9.43
C GLN A 53 -16.22 -36.10 8.40
N SER A 54 -15.66 -36.04 7.23
CA SER A 54 -15.82 -37.03 6.18
C SER A 54 -14.91 -38.24 6.32
N ASP A 55 -13.93 -38.22 7.25
CA ASP A 55 -12.97 -39.30 7.44
C ASP A 55 -13.32 -40.11 8.73
N PRO A 56 -13.90 -41.33 8.57
CA PRO A 56 -14.23 -42.19 9.72
C PRO A 56 -13.01 -42.64 10.52
N SER A 57 -11.79 -42.63 9.93
CA SER A 57 -10.58 -43.06 10.63
C SER A 57 -10.16 -42.03 11.69
N ILE A 58 -10.47 -40.76 11.46
CA ILE A 58 -10.22 -39.66 12.42
C ILE A 58 -11.32 -39.57 13.45
N THR A 59 -12.58 -39.52 12.99
CA THR A 59 -13.74 -39.23 13.88
C THR A 59 -14.07 -40.36 14.87
N SER A 60 -13.89 -41.63 14.49
CA SER A 60 -14.31 -42.77 15.33
C SER A 60 -13.16 -43.44 16.12
N ARG A 61 -11.92 -43.30 15.67
CA ARG A 61 -10.78 -44.02 16.25
C ARG A 61 -9.93 -43.19 17.20
N ILE A 62 -9.91 -41.87 17.05
CA ILE A 62 -8.93 -40.97 17.71
C ILE A 62 -9.49 -40.34 18.98
N LYS A 63 -10.82 -40.18 19.11
CA LYS A 63 -11.45 -39.56 20.27
C LYS A 63 -11.06 -40.25 21.59
N ARG A 64 -10.54 -39.47 22.54
CA ARG A 64 -10.20 -39.88 23.91
C ARG A 64 -11.00 -39.04 24.91
N ALA A 65 -10.93 -39.43 26.18
CA ALA A 65 -11.59 -38.68 27.27
C ALA A 65 -10.90 -37.33 27.52
N ASP A 66 -9.60 -37.27 27.32
CA ASP A 66 -8.78 -36.07 27.45
C ASP A 66 -8.49 -35.47 26.05
N PRO A 67 -8.70 -34.16 25.83
CA PRO A 67 -8.40 -33.50 24.58
C PRO A 67 -6.92 -33.55 24.19
N VAL A 68 -5.98 -33.48 25.16
CA VAL A 68 -4.53 -33.64 24.94
C VAL A 68 -4.22 -35.03 24.39
N ASP A 69 -4.81 -36.06 24.96
CA ASP A 69 -4.66 -37.44 24.49
C ASP A 69 -5.23 -37.59 23.07
N THR A 70 -6.38 -36.97 22.79
CA THR A 70 -6.97 -36.97 21.44
C THR A 70 -6.05 -36.34 20.42
N ALA A 71 -5.50 -35.16 20.73
CA ALA A 71 -4.57 -34.43 19.86
C ALA A 71 -3.28 -35.24 19.65
N THR A 72 -2.70 -35.78 20.71
CA THR A 72 -1.49 -36.60 20.67
C THR A 72 -1.64 -37.86 19.80
N GLU A 73 -2.78 -38.57 19.94
CA GLU A 73 -3.07 -39.76 19.13
C GLU A 73 -3.28 -39.42 17.66
N LEU A 74 -3.84 -38.24 17.35
CA LEU A 74 -3.95 -37.76 15.96
C LEU A 74 -2.56 -37.56 15.34
N VAL A 75 -1.64 -36.86 16.03
CA VAL A 75 -0.28 -36.66 15.53
C VAL A 75 0.41 -38.00 15.27
N LYS A 76 0.35 -38.96 16.22
CA LYS A 76 0.92 -40.32 16.06
C LYS A 76 0.33 -41.07 14.87
N ALA A 77 -0.98 -40.90 14.63
CA ALA A 77 -1.66 -41.58 13.52
C ALA A 77 -1.31 -40.97 12.16
N THR A 78 -1.13 -39.64 12.13
CA THR A 78 -0.86 -38.89 10.89
C THR A 78 0.60 -39.00 10.47
N VAL A 79 1.54 -38.98 11.41
CA VAL A 79 3.00 -39.06 11.17
C VAL A 79 3.63 -40.22 11.98
N PRO A 80 3.38 -41.48 11.57
CA PRO A 80 3.89 -42.64 12.29
C PRO A 80 5.43 -42.65 12.34
N GLY A 81 5.99 -42.80 13.55
CA GLY A 81 7.45 -42.88 13.76
C GLY A 81 8.15 -41.53 13.96
N ALA A 82 7.47 -40.40 13.79
CA ALA A 82 8.00 -39.08 14.17
C ALA A 82 8.12 -38.96 15.69
N THR A 83 9.24 -38.41 16.16
CA THR A 83 9.35 -37.95 17.55
C THR A 83 8.90 -36.48 17.64
N PHE A 84 8.18 -36.17 18.71
CA PHE A 84 7.64 -34.81 18.89
C PHE A 84 7.36 -34.56 20.37
N ARG A 85 7.19 -33.29 20.73
CA ARG A 85 6.74 -32.84 22.04
C ARG A 85 5.51 -31.94 21.92
N LEU A 86 4.66 -31.92 22.94
CA LEU A 86 3.62 -30.93 23.11
C LEU A 86 4.27 -29.59 23.51
N VAL A 87 3.83 -28.49 22.92
CA VAL A 87 4.19 -27.14 23.35
C VAL A 87 3.26 -26.73 24.49
N ASP A 88 3.79 -26.10 25.54
CA ASP A 88 3.03 -25.75 26.75
C ASP A 88 2.31 -24.39 26.58
N ASP A 89 1.66 -24.21 25.43
CA ASP A 89 0.91 -23.02 25.07
C ASP A 89 -0.57 -23.31 24.76
N HIS A 90 -1.04 -24.52 25.03
CA HIS A 90 -2.40 -24.93 24.69
C HIS A 90 -3.46 -24.19 25.51
N TYR A 91 -4.55 -23.81 24.84
CA TYR A 91 -5.64 -23.06 25.44
C TYR A 91 -7.00 -23.43 24.83
N VAL A 92 -8.08 -22.97 25.48
CA VAL A 92 -9.45 -23.10 24.96
C VAL A 92 -9.95 -21.71 24.59
N GLY A 93 -10.24 -21.48 23.31
CA GLY A 93 -10.82 -20.25 22.84
C GLY A 93 -12.26 -20.02 23.33
N ASN A 94 -12.74 -18.76 23.25
CA ASN A 94 -14.13 -18.41 23.63
C ASN A 94 -15.20 -19.07 22.74
N ASN A 95 -14.84 -19.51 21.53
CA ASN A 95 -15.65 -20.36 20.67
C ASN A 95 -15.74 -21.81 21.18
N GLY A 96 -14.95 -22.18 22.21
CA GLY A 96 -14.89 -23.49 22.84
C GLY A 96 -14.09 -24.53 22.08
N ILE A 97 -13.27 -24.12 21.12
CA ILE A 97 -12.26 -24.95 20.48
C ILE A 97 -11.00 -24.95 21.35
N ALA A 98 -10.46 -26.13 21.63
CA ALA A 98 -9.17 -26.28 22.29
C ALA A 98 -8.06 -26.41 21.24
N HIS A 99 -6.99 -25.65 21.40
CA HIS A 99 -5.86 -25.54 20.49
C HIS A 99 -4.63 -26.19 21.11
N PHE A 100 -3.99 -27.13 20.40
CA PHE A 100 -2.79 -27.85 20.82
C PHE A 100 -1.73 -27.74 19.73
N ASN A 101 -0.52 -27.36 20.12
CA ASN A 101 0.62 -27.25 19.22
C ASN A 101 1.67 -28.30 19.59
N PHE A 102 2.26 -28.93 18.57
CA PHE A 102 3.31 -29.92 18.72
C PHE A 102 4.51 -29.52 17.88
N LYS A 103 5.70 -29.69 18.44
CA LYS A 103 6.97 -29.45 17.75
C LYS A 103 7.63 -30.81 17.45
N GLN A 104 8.02 -31.03 16.20
CA GLN A 104 8.80 -32.23 15.84
C GLN A 104 10.20 -32.16 16.44
N THR A 105 10.71 -33.28 16.88
CA THR A 105 12.05 -33.36 17.46
C THR A 105 12.91 -34.42 16.75
N VAL A 106 14.22 -34.21 16.75
CA VAL A 106 15.22 -35.22 16.32
C VAL A 106 16.38 -35.19 17.32
N ASN A 107 16.69 -36.35 17.91
CA ASN A 107 17.75 -36.47 18.92
C ASN A 107 17.57 -35.50 20.11
N ASP A 108 16.33 -35.33 20.59
CA ASP A 108 15.91 -34.39 21.64
C ASP A 108 16.18 -32.91 21.33
N ILE A 109 16.38 -32.57 20.06
CA ILE A 109 16.47 -31.17 19.56
C ILE A 109 15.26 -30.90 18.69
N ASP A 110 14.64 -29.74 18.88
CA ASP A 110 13.49 -29.30 18.07
C ASP A 110 13.89 -29.10 16.61
N ILE A 111 12.98 -29.46 15.69
CA ILE A 111 12.99 -28.94 14.32
C ILE A 111 12.15 -27.68 14.34
N ASP A 112 12.79 -26.53 14.31
CA ASP A 112 12.18 -25.25 14.72
C ASP A 112 11.05 -24.78 13.79
N ASN A 113 11.08 -25.18 12.53
CA ASN A 113 10.04 -24.88 11.53
C ASN A 113 9.20 -26.14 11.17
N ALA A 114 9.08 -27.11 12.07
CA ALA A 114 8.25 -28.31 11.89
C ALA A 114 7.19 -28.41 13.00
N ASP A 115 6.01 -27.96 12.66
CA ASP A 115 4.89 -27.80 13.59
C ASP A 115 3.70 -28.67 13.20
N PHE A 116 2.93 -29.07 14.20
CA PHE A 116 1.64 -29.74 14.03
C PHE A 116 0.63 -29.14 15.00
N ASN A 117 -0.37 -28.46 14.49
CA ASN A 117 -1.45 -27.92 15.32
C ASN A 117 -2.71 -28.78 15.22
N VAL A 118 -3.38 -28.99 16.36
CA VAL A 118 -4.63 -29.74 16.44
C VAL A 118 -5.68 -28.92 17.15
N ASN A 119 -6.84 -28.81 16.52
CA ASN A 119 -8.00 -28.13 17.06
C ASN A 119 -9.07 -29.17 17.48
N ILE A 120 -9.48 -29.14 18.74
CA ILE A 120 -10.46 -30.08 19.33
C ILE A 120 -11.74 -29.33 19.65
N ALA A 121 -12.86 -29.83 19.15
CA ALA A 121 -14.18 -29.27 19.42
C ALA A 121 -14.67 -29.57 20.88
N ARG A 122 -15.67 -28.82 21.36
CA ARG A 122 -16.27 -28.99 22.73
C ARG A 122 -16.72 -30.41 23.06
N ASN A 123 -17.10 -31.18 22.04
CA ASN A 123 -17.51 -32.58 22.21
C ASN A 123 -16.29 -33.55 22.29
N GLY A 124 -15.07 -33.05 22.30
CA GLY A 124 -13.83 -33.82 22.37
C GLY A 124 -13.40 -34.47 21.05
N GLU A 125 -14.03 -34.12 19.93
CA GLU A 125 -13.66 -34.60 18.60
C GLU A 125 -12.68 -33.65 17.91
N VAL A 126 -11.81 -34.19 17.02
CA VAL A 126 -10.93 -33.39 16.17
C VAL A 126 -11.79 -32.48 15.29
N PHE A 127 -11.50 -31.19 15.32
CA PHE A 127 -12.18 -30.19 14.49
C PHE A 127 -11.42 -29.93 13.18
N SER A 128 -10.13 -29.64 13.29
CA SER A 128 -9.21 -29.42 12.16
C SER A 128 -7.77 -29.61 12.62
N PHE A 129 -6.83 -29.75 11.68
CA PHE A 129 -5.41 -29.79 12.02
C PHE A 129 -4.52 -29.34 10.86
N GLY A 130 -3.31 -28.84 11.20
CA GLY A 130 -2.26 -28.50 10.26
C GLY A 130 -0.99 -29.30 10.52
N ASN A 131 -0.22 -29.61 9.49
CA ASN A 131 0.98 -30.42 9.57
C ASN A 131 2.07 -29.86 8.65
N SER A 132 3.21 -29.46 9.24
CA SER A 132 4.44 -29.10 8.54
C SER A 132 5.64 -29.95 9.01
N PHE A 133 5.38 -31.12 9.60
CA PHE A 133 6.45 -32.02 10.03
C PHE A 133 7.31 -32.47 8.86
N PHE A 134 8.62 -32.50 9.11
CA PHE A 134 9.61 -32.98 8.16
C PHE A 134 9.39 -34.46 7.86
N LYS A 135 9.35 -34.83 6.59
CA LYS A 135 9.06 -36.18 6.09
C LYS A 135 10.28 -36.91 5.55
N GLY A 136 11.44 -36.25 5.51
CA GLY A 136 12.69 -36.80 4.99
C GLY A 136 13.43 -37.66 6.00
N GLU A 137 14.66 -38.10 5.61
CA GLU A 137 15.54 -38.84 6.49
C GLU A 137 16.11 -37.97 7.61
N THR A 138 15.97 -38.42 8.86
CA THR A 138 16.48 -37.70 10.03
C THR A 138 17.96 -38.02 10.26
N PRO A 139 18.79 -37.03 10.62
CA PRO A 139 20.22 -37.25 10.87
C PRO A 139 20.44 -38.11 12.11
N SER A 140 21.54 -38.91 12.08
CA SER A 140 22.01 -39.65 13.26
C SER A 140 22.49 -38.68 14.35
N ALA A 141 22.40 -39.14 15.63
CA ALA A 141 22.82 -38.33 16.78
C ALA A 141 24.28 -37.85 16.66
N ARG A 142 24.51 -36.54 16.75
CA ARG A 142 25.84 -35.91 16.73
C ARG A 142 26.29 -35.50 18.13
N ARG A 143 27.59 -35.37 18.31
CA ARG A 143 28.18 -34.92 19.57
C ARG A 143 28.21 -33.38 19.63
N LYS A 144 27.83 -32.79 20.78
CA LYS A 144 27.86 -31.32 21.05
C LYS A 144 29.24 -30.66 20.77
N ARG A 145 30.34 -31.44 20.68
CA ARG A 145 31.69 -30.92 20.43
C ARG A 145 31.96 -30.48 18.99
N ASP A 146 31.06 -30.78 18.08
CA ASP A 146 31.24 -30.53 16.64
C ASP A 146 30.53 -29.22 16.19
N THR A 147 30.04 -28.42 17.12
CA THR A 147 29.33 -27.15 16.83
C THR A 147 30.17 -25.93 17.17
N VAL A 148 29.99 -24.83 16.42
CA VAL A 148 30.56 -23.51 16.76
C VAL A 148 29.94 -22.99 18.06
N GLU A 149 30.65 -22.09 18.76
CA GLU A 149 30.13 -21.47 19.98
C GLU A 149 28.99 -20.52 19.69
N PRO A 150 27.98 -20.40 20.61
CA PRO A 150 26.81 -19.50 20.43
C PRO A 150 27.19 -18.03 20.13
N ILE A 151 28.26 -17.52 20.78
CA ILE A 151 28.78 -16.18 20.52
C ILE A 151 29.30 -16.02 19.09
N THR A 152 29.91 -17.09 18.53
CA THR A 152 30.35 -17.07 17.14
C THR A 152 29.19 -16.99 16.17
N ALA A 153 28.09 -17.68 16.46
CA ALA A 153 26.86 -17.59 15.69
C ALA A 153 26.28 -16.18 15.72
N LEU A 154 26.17 -15.56 16.91
CA LEU A 154 25.73 -14.16 17.03
C LEU A 154 26.63 -13.21 16.23
N LYS A 155 27.94 -13.32 16.36
CA LYS A 155 28.90 -12.46 15.60
C LYS A 155 28.75 -12.64 14.09
N SER A 156 28.43 -13.83 13.64
CA SER A 156 28.17 -14.10 12.23
C SER A 156 26.86 -13.48 11.77
N ALA A 157 25.77 -13.62 12.52
CA ALA A 157 24.49 -12.95 12.26
C ALA A 157 24.68 -11.43 12.17
N VAL A 158 25.32 -10.82 13.17
CA VAL A 158 25.63 -9.38 13.20
C VAL A 158 26.39 -8.92 11.97
N ARG A 159 27.43 -9.64 11.59
CA ARG A 159 28.26 -9.27 10.43
C ARG A 159 27.53 -9.45 9.11
N LYS A 160 26.85 -10.59 8.90
CA LYS A 160 26.18 -10.93 7.64
C LYS A 160 24.96 -10.07 7.40
N LEU A 161 24.20 -9.75 8.45
CA LEU A 161 23.00 -8.95 8.39
C LEU A 161 23.24 -7.46 8.70
N GLN A 162 24.51 -7.08 8.92
CA GLN A 162 24.92 -5.69 9.22
C GLN A 162 24.13 -5.07 10.39
N LEU A 163 23.93 -5.88 11.47
CA LEU A 163 23.20 -5.40 12.64
C LEU A 163 24.02 -4.37 13.43
N PRO A 164 23.38 -3.36 14.04
CA PRO A 164 24.04 -2.34 14.86
C PRO A 164 24.46 -2.88 16.23
N VAL A 165 24.87 -4.14 16.31
CA VAL A 165 25.20 -4.86 17.56
C VAL A 165 26.71 -5.02 17.70
N SER A 166 27.26 -4.75 18.90
CA SER A 166 28.62 -5.14 19.26
C SER A 166 28.58 -6.29 20.26
N ALA A 167 29.27 -7.38 19.91
CA ALA A 167 29.44 -8.58 20.72
C ALA A 167 30.92 -8.84 21.11
N ASP A 168 31.76 -7.79 21.17
CA ASP A 168 33.21 -7.93 21.42
C ASP A 168 33.51 -8.44 22.82
N LYS A 169 32.66 -8.10 23.80
CA LYS A 169 32.78 -8.52 25.20
C LYS A 169 31.72 -9.55 25.59
N ALA A 170 31.01 -10.11 24.60
CA ALA A 170 29.90 -11.00 24.86
C ALA A 170 30.31 -12.25 25.62
N GLU A 171 29.48 -12.67 26.55
CA GLU A 171 29.57 -13.90 27.34
C GLU A 171 28.29 -14.70 27.19
N ALA A 172 28.40 -16.01 26.90
CA ALA A 172 27.22 -16.89 26.78
C ALA A 172 27.00 -17.65 28.10
N GLU A 173 25.80 -17.56 28.65
CA GLU A 173 25.37 -18.29 29.84
C GLU A 173 24.30 -19.31 29.44
N GLU A 174 24.53 -20.60 29.71
CA GLU A 174 23.53 -21.63 29.44
C GLU A 174 22.38 -21.53 30.46
N THR A 175 21.20 -21.24 29.99
CA THR A 175 19.99 -21.08 30.81
C THR A 175 19.15 -22.35 30.83
N GLU A 176 19.10 -23.06 29.71
CA GLU A 176 18.49 -24.37 29.54
C GLU A 176 19.38 -25.24 28.64
N SER A 177 19.07 -26.53 28.52
CA SER A 177 19.81 -27.42 27.63
C SER A 177 19.81 -26.89 26.19
N ASN A 178 20.99 -26.57 25.66
CA ASN A 178 21.17 -25.99 24.33
C ASN A 178 20.58 -24.60 24.11
N VAL A 179 20.28 -23.83 25.19
CA VAL A 179 19.81 -22.45 25.14
C VAL A 179 20.74 -21.57 25.93
N TYR A 180 21.18 -20.47 25.32
CA TYR A 180 22.15 -19.55 25.87
C TYR A 180 21.65 -18.11 25.79
N THR A 181 21.68 -17.38 26.91
CA THR A 181 21.56 -15.92 26.91
C THR A 181 22.94 -15.33 26.69
N ILE A 182 23.07 -14.39 25.74
CA ILE A 182 24.34 -13.76 25.40
C ILE A 182 24.38 -12.36 26.02
N LYS A 183 25.15 -12.25 27.10
CA LYS A 183 25.31 -11.04 27.91
C LYS A 183 26.42 -10.13 27.39
N GLN A 184 26.48 -8.90 27.91
CA GLN A 184 27.49 -7.89 27.59
C GLN A 184 27.53 -7.50 26.11
N THR A 185 26.40 -7.55 25.43
CA THR A 185 26.19 -6.97 24.09
C THR A 185 25.78 -5.50 24.21
N THR A 186 25.95 -4.73 23.13
CA THR A 186 25.44 -3.35 23.03
C THR A 186 24.78 -3.16 21.66
N GLY A 187 23.77 -2.28 21.56
CA GLY A 187 23.00 -2.05 20.34
C GLY A 187 21.81 -3.00 20.20
N THR A 188 21.50 -3.77 21.24
CA THR A 188 20.30 -4.60 21.35
C THR A 188 19.36 -4.02 22.40
N VAL A 189 18.04 -4.21 22.25
CA VAL A 189 17.00 -3.83 23.22
C VAL A 189 16.96 -4.82 24.37
N SER A 190 17.06 -6.12 24.05
CA SER A 190 17.16 -7.21 25.02
C SER A 190 18.47 -8.00 24.83
N GLU A 191 18.85 -8.82 25.84
CA GLU A 191 20.01 -9.71 25.70
C GLU A 191 19.70 -10.79 24.65
N PRO A 192 20.53 -10.97 23.60
CA PRO A 192 20.30 -11.98 22.56
C PRO A 192 20.23 -13.40 23.13
N GLU A 193 19.38 -14.23 22.57
CA GLU A 193 19.31 -15.66 22.83
C GLU A 193 19.89 -16.46 21.67
N ALA A 194 20.62 -17.53 21.96
CA ALA A 194 21.04 -18.53 20.98
C ALA A 194 20.56 -19.92 21.40
N ARG A 195 19.77 -20.57 20.56
CA ARG A 195 19.21 -21.90 20.78
C ARG A 195 19.66 -22.85 19.68
N LEU A 196 20.15 -24.04 20.07
CA LEU A 196 20.50 -25.06 19.09
C LEU A 196 19.24 -25.80 18.63
N VAL A 197 18.97 -25.76 17.33
CA VAL A 197 17.79 -26.35 16.70
C VAL A 197 18.15 -27.02 15.37
N TYR A 198 17.28 -27.89 14.88
CA TYR A 198 17.28 -28.23 13.46
C TYR A 198 16.35 -27.27 12.71
N VAL A 199 16.66 -26.97 11.46
CA VAL A 199 15.80 -26.24 10.54
C VAL A 199 15.65 -27.02 9.23
N GLN A 200 14.44 -27.13 8.71
CA GLN A 200 14.20 -27.74 7.40
C GLN A 200 14.79 -26.82 6.32
N THR A 201 15.56 -27.39 5.39
CA THR A 201 16.16 -26.70 4.26
C THR A 201 15.85 -27.48 2.97
N GLY A 202 14.60 -27.38 2.50
CA GLY A 202 14.06 -28.27 1.46
C GLY A 202 13.94 -29.70 1.97
N ASP A 203 14.58 -30.67 1.30
CA ASP A 203 14.52 -32.11 1.62
C ASP A 203 15.50 -32.56 2.71
N SER A 204 16.14 -31.65 3.45
CA SER A 204 17.13 -31.95 4.47
C SER A 204 16.93 -31.14 5.75
N LEU A 205 17.59 -31.60 6.83
CA LEU A 205 17.66 -30.88 8.10
C LEU A 205 19.08 -30.35 8.30
N ALA A 206 19.19 -29.07 8.63
CA ALA A 206 20.43 -28.42 9.03
C ALA A 206 20.44 -28.17 10.54
N LEU A 207 21.46 -28.61 11.25
CA LEU A 207 21.67 -28.21 12.64
C LEU A 207 22.14 -26.77 12.67
N SER A 208 21.43 -25.91 13.41
CA SER A 208 21.61 -24.46 13.37
C SER A 208 21.54 -23.85 14.77
N TRP A 209 22.30 -22.79 14.98
CA TRP A 209 22.02 -21.85 16.05
C TRP A 209 20.92 -20.89 15.59
N ARG A 210 19.74 -20.95 16.20
CA ARG A 210 18.74 -19.91 16.12
C ARG A 210 19.16 -18.78 17.04
N VAL A 211 19.63 -17.69 16.46
CA VAL A 211 20.07 -16.49 17.17
C VAL A 211 18.96 -15.47 17.11
N GLU A 212 18.40 -15.13 18.25
CA GLU A 212 17.38 -14.10 18.41
C GLU A 212 18.05 -12.78 18.78
N THR A 213 17.78 -11.72 18.01
CA THR A 213 18.33 -10.39 18.23
C THR A 213 17.23 -9.35 18.07
N ASP A 214 17.01 -8.55 19.10
CA ASP A 214 16.10 -7.40 19.12
C ASP A 214 16.93 -6.12 19.06
N VAL A 215 16.79 -5.36 17.96
CA VAL A 215 17.66 -4.20 17.65
C VAL A 215 16.86 -2.92 17.36
N ASP A 216 15.84 -2.65 18.15
CA ASP A 216 15.00 -1.43 18.09
C ASP A 216 14.00 -1.41 16.91
N VAL A 217 14.40 -1.85 15.73
CA VAL A 217 13.59 -1.81 14.49
C VAL A 217 13.44 -3.16 13.82
N ASP A 218 14.19 -4.12 14.26
CA ASP A 218 14.16 -5.48 13.72
C ASP A 218 14.26 -6.45 14.88
N TRP A 219 13.33 -7.37 14.95
CA TRP A 219 13.42 -8.51 15.85
C TRP A 219 13.64 -9.77 15.02
N LEU A 220 14.90 -10.21 14.96
CA LEU A 220 15.33 -11.24 14.02
C LEU A 220 15.56 -12.58 14.69
N LEU A 221 15.06 -13.66 14.07
CA LEU A 221 15.57 -15.02 14.29
C LEU A 221 16.49 -15.39 13.12
N THR A 222 17.78 -15.53 13.39
CA THR A 222 18.78 -15.89 12.37
C THR A 222 19.24 -17.32 12.60
N TYR A 223 19.09 -18.19 11.60
CA TYR A 223 19.50 -19.59 11.66
C TYR A 223 20.89 -19.74 11.05
N VAL A 224 21.89 -19.67 11.90
CA VAL A 224 23.30 -19.83 11.54
C VAL A 224 23.68 -21.31 11.61
N ASP A 225 24.28 -21.87 10.54
CA ASP A 225 24.71 -23.26 10.53
C ASP A 225 25.65 -23.56 11.71
N ALA A 226 25.36 -24.61 12.45
CA ALA A 226 26.07 -24.92 13.68
C ALA A 226 27.49 -25.49 13.44
N GLU A 227 27.85 -25.87 12.22
CA GLU A 227 29.18 -26.38 11.84
C GLU A 227 29.97 -25.34 11.03
N ASP A 228 29.26 -24.45 10.27
CA ASP A 228 29.86 -23.42 9.44
C ASP A 228 29.20 -22.07 9.70
N SER A 229 29.75 -21.27 10.61
CA SER A 229 29.21 -19.97 10.98
C SER A 229 29.14 -18.97 9.82
N GLU A 230 29.78 -19.23 8.68
CA GLU A 230 29.66 -18.37 7.49
C GLU A 230 28.34 -18.60 6.72
N LYS A 231 27.59 -19.64 7.06
CA LYS A 231 26.36 -19.99 6.37
C LYS A 231 25.14 -19.65 7.22
N ILE A 232 24.22 -18.88 6.66
CA ILE A 232 22.89 -18.60 7.19
C ILE A 232 21.88 -19.38 6.35
N HIS A 233 21.03 -20.17 7.02
CA HIS A 233 20.01 -20.98 6.36
C HIS A 233 18.70 -20.22 6.18
N HIS A 234 18.34 -19.41 7.17
CA HIS A 234 17.05 -18.73 7.22
C HIS A 234 17.13 -17.50 8.10
N VAL A 235 16.33 -16.49 7.81
CA VAL A 235 16.10 -15.32 8.66
C VAL A 235 14.61 -15.08 8.72
N VAL A 236 14.07 -14.96 9.93
CA VAL A 236 12.69 -14.48 10.19
C VAL A 236 12.83 -13.11 10.81
N ASP A 237 12.14 -12.15 10.25
CA ASP A 237 12.00 -10.82 10.82
C ASP A 237 10.61 -10.73 11.47
N TYR A 238 10.60 -10.46 12.78
CA TYR A 238 9.39 -10.16 13.54
C TYR A 238 9.20 -8.64 13.72
N GLY A 239 10.04 -7.83 13.06
CA GLY A 239 9.79 -6.41 12.93
C GLY A 239 8.41 -6.22 12.30
N ALA A 240 7.60 -5.33 12.87
CA ALA A 240 6.26 -5.12 12.39
C ALA A 240 6.28 -4.62 10.95
N ASP A 241 5.60 -5.32 10.07
CA ASP A 241 5.24 -4.84 8.75
C ASP A 241 4.30 -3.62 8.93
N ALA A 242 4.34 -2.65 8.00
CA ALA A 242 3.53 -1.45 8.14
C ALA A 242 2.04 -1.76 7.92
N THR A 243 1.20 -1.46 8.91
CA THR A 243 -0.24 -1.67 8.84
C THR A 243 -1.00 -0.34 8.77
N TYR A 244 -2.09 -0.34 8.00
CA TYR A 244 -2.92 0.84 7.77
C TYR A 244 -4.40 0.46 7.91
N GLU A 245 -5.11 1.05 8.85
CA GLU A 245 -6.57 0.95 8.90
C GLU A 245 -7.20 2.04 8.04
N VAL A 246 -7.63 1.67 6.83
CA VAL A 246 -8.06 2.60 5.77
C VAL A 246 -9.27 2.09 4.99
N TYR A 247 -9.95 2.96 4.26
CA TYR A 247 -10.82 2.56 3.16
C TYR A 247 -9.93 2.05 2.02
N PRO A 248 -10.06 0.77 1.63
CA PRO A 248 -9.16 0.15 0.67
C PRO A 248 -9.30 0.74 -0.74
N TRP A 249 -8.25 0.58 -1.54
CA TRP A 249 -8.24 0.98 -2.95
C TRP A 249 -9.43 0.40 -3.70
N GLY A 250 -10.09 1.25 -4.49
CA GLY A 250 -11.33 0.93 -5.20
C GLY A 250 -12.60 1.35 -4.48
N LEU A 251 -12.57 1.70 -3.18
CA LEU A 251 -13.66 2.44 -2.52
C LEU A 251 -13.41 3.94 -2.66
N ASN A 252 -14.45 4.67 -3.08
CA ASN A 252 -14.34 6.12 -3.28
C ASN A 252 -14.45 6.90 -1.97
N ASP A 253 -15.36 6.50 -1.11
CA ASP A 253 -15.70 7.25 0.11
C ASP A 253 -16.35 6.32 1.17
N PRO A 254 -16.56 6.81 2.39
CA PRO A 254 -17.13 6.04 3.49
C PRO A 254 -18.50 5.40 3.27
N THR A 255 -19.23 5.80 2.24
CA THR A 255 -20.56 5.23 1.94
C THR A 255 -20.48 3.96 1.09
N GLU A 256 -19.31 3.65 0.53
CA GLU A 256 -19.13 2.50 -0.36
C GLU A 256 -18.65 1.23 0.35
N GLY A 257 -18.18 1.33 1.61
CA GLY A 257 -17.70 0.17 2.38
C GLY A 257 -17.08 0.54 3.71
N GLU A 258 -16.48 -0.45 4.36
CA GLU A 258 -15.85 -0.33 5.67
C GLU A 258 -14.35 -0.17 5.53
N ARG A 259 -13.72 0.38 6.57
CA ARG A 259 -12.27 0.40 6.71
C ARG A 259 -11.74 -1.02 7.00
N VAL A 260 -10.57 -1.33 6.52
CA VAL A 260 -9.87 -2.60 6.76
C VAL A 260 -8.41 -2.32 7.08
N VAL A 261 -7.79 -3.23 7.83
CA VAL A 261 -6.35 -3.23 8.06
C VAL A 261 -5.68 -3.85 6.84
N ILE A 262 -4.73 -3.13 6.27
CA ILE A 262 -3.94 -3.56 5.11
C ILE A 262 -2.47 -3.52 5.53
N GLU A 263 -1.77 -4.62 5.25
CA GLU A 263 -0.37 -4.83 5.57
C GLU A 263 0.46 -4.73 4.28
N ASP A 264 1.57 -3.98 4.31
CA ASP A 264 2.56 -3.85 3.24
C ASP A 264 2.00 -3.66 1.82
N PRO A 265 1.12 -2.65 1.59
CA PRO A 265 0.37 -2.55 0.34
C PRO A 265 1.18 -2.10 -0.89
N TRP A 266 2.45 -1.75 -0.73
CA TRP A 266 3.26 -1.20 -1.82
C TRP A 266 3.62 -2.22 -2.90
N ASP A 267 3.79 -1.72 -4.11
CA ASP A 267 4.39 -2.48 -5.20
C ASP A 267 5.92 -2.44 -5.10
N SER A 268 6.56 -3.59 -5.05
CA SER A 268 8.01 -3.69 -4.83
C SER A 268 8.88 -3.17 -6.00
N LYS A 269 8.29 -2.89 -7.16
CA LYS A 269 8.99 -2.26 -8.29
C LYS A 269 8.81 -0.75 -8.33
N ALA A 270 7.59 -0.29 -7.99
CA ALA A 270 7.25 1.13 -7.95
C ALA A 270 7.74 1.82 -6.68
N SER A 271 7.82 1.08 -5.58
CA SER A 271 8.28 1.55 -4.27
C SER A 271 9.27 0.53 -3.70
N GLU A 272 10.45 0.43 -4.30
CA GLU A 272 11.46 -0.59 -3.98
C GLU A 272 12.02 -0.50 -2.55
N PHE A 273 11.87 0.67 -1.91
CA PHE A 273 12.23 0.89 -0.50
C PHE A 273 11.02 0.77 0.45
N GLY A 274 9.85 0.35 -0.04
CA GLY A 274 8.57 0.47 0.66
C GLY A 274 8.13 1.94 0.77
N TRP A 275 7.02 2.18 1.51
CA TRP A 275 6.49 3.55 1.65
C TRP A 275 7.10 4.35 2.81
N HIS A 276 7.91 3.73 3.67
CA HIS A 276 8.51 4.37 4.84
C HIS A 276 10.03 4.54 4.76
N SER A 277 10.61 4.41 3.57
CA SER A 277 12.05 4.59 3.38
C SER A 277 12.33 5.30 2.05
N ASP A 278 13.43 6.06 1.99
CA ASP A 278 13.98 6.66 0.78
C ASP A 278 15.28 5.94 0.31
N GLY A 279 15.52 4.73 0.85
CA GLY A 279 16.72 3.95 0.58
C GLY A 279 17.95 4.35 1.41
N ALA A 280 17.97 5.54 1.99
CA ALA A 280 19.02 6.00 2.90
C ALA A 280 18.51 6.12 4.35
N THR A 281 17.24 6.42 4.52
CA THR A 281 16.58 6.67 5.80
C THR A 281 15.28 5.90 5.83
N THR A 282 15.01 5.21 6.94
CA THR A 282 13.69 4.63 7.25
C THR A 282 12.99 5.51 8.28
N TYR A 283 11.69 5.73 8.10
CA TYR A 283 10.90 6.65 8.90
C TYR A 283 9.81 5.87 9.66
N ASN A 284 9.65 6.15 10.93
CA ASN A 284 8.57 5.63 11.76
C ASN A 284 7.32 6.53 11.76
N THR A 285 7.01 7.13 10.63
CA THR A 285 5.95 8.10 10.44
C THR A 285 5.45 8.06 9.00
N THR A 286 4.37 8.73 8.67
CA THR A 286 3.82 8.86 7.31
C THR A 286 4.74 9.66 6.37
N TRP A 287 5.95 9.15 6.18
CA TRP A 287 7.01 9.73 5.35
C TRP A 287 7.83 8.62 4.69
N GLY A 288 8.11 8.76 3.40
CA GLY A 288 8.99 7.87 2.64
C GLY A 288 9.48 8.48 1.33
N ASN A 289 9.76 7.64 0.35
CA ASN A 289 10.32 8.08 -0.93
C ASN A 289 9.36 8.97 -1.72
N ASN A 290 8.08 8.61 -1.76
CA ASN A 290 7.09 9.21 -2.67
C ASN A 290 6.39 10.43 -2.07
N GLY A 291 6.35 10.53 -0.74
CA GLY A 291 5.61 11.61 -0.09
C GLY A 291 5.76 11.67 1.42
N VAL A 292 5.31 12.79 1.97
CA VAL A 292 5.16 13.01 3.40
C VAL A 292 3.75 13.53 3.69
N ALA A 293 2.97 12.76 4.47
CA ALA A 293 1.61 13.14 4.85
C ALA A 293 1.58 13.72 6.27
N GLN A 294 0.80 14.80 6.43
CA GLN A 294 0.75 15.58 7.66
C GLN A 294 -0.52 16.43 7.75
N SER A 295 -0.85 16.94 8.92
CA SER A 295 -1.91 17.94 9.06
C SER A 295 -1.34 19.36 8.88
N ASN A 296 -2.11 20.25 8.25
CA ASN A 296 -1.73 21.65 8.08
C ASN A 296 -2.87 22.63 8.36
N TRP A 297 -3.63 22.39 9.42
CA TRP A 297 -4.78 23.27 9.76
C TRP A 297 -4.40 24.74 9.93
N ASP A 298 -3.19 25.01 10.45
CA ASP A 298 -2.71 26.38 10.67
C ASP A 298 -2.15 27.04 9.39
N ASN A 299 -2.23 26.39 8.24
CA ASN A 299 -1.71 26.88 6.95
C ASN A 299 -0.25 27.35 7.04
N ARG A 300 0.61 26.55 7.63
CA ARG A 300 2.04 26.85 7.79
C ARG A 300 2.80 26.48 6.50
N ALA A 301 3.96 27.11 6.31
CA ALA A 301 4.84 26.86 5.15
C ALA A 301 6.02 25.93 5.47
N ASP A 302 6.26 25.61 6.73
CA ASP A 302 7.36 24.73 7.18
C ASP A 302 6.91 23.25 7.18
N TYR A 303 6.56 22.73 6.01
CA TYR A 303 5.89 21.43 5.81
C TYR A 303 6.59 20.24 6.45
N LEU A 304 7.93 20.22 6.53
CA LEU A 304 8.67 19.10 7.15
C LEU A 304 8.51 19.05 8.69
N ASN A 305 8.07 20.14 9.31
CA ASN A 305 7.88 20.25 10.76
C ASN A 305 6.39 20.26 11.16
N LEU A 306 5.50 19.84 10.27
CA LEU A 306 4.07 19.74 10.55
C LEU A 306 3.75 18.46 11.34
N PRO A 307 2.68 18.46 12.16
CA PRO A 307 2.26 17.29 12.92
C PRO A 307 1.87 16.12 12.01
N ARG A 308 2.33 14.95 12.37
CA ARG A 308 1.99 13.67 11.73
C ARG A 308 2.08 12.54 12.75
N PRO A 309 1.44 11.38 12.50
CA PRO A 309 1.58 10.21 13.36
C PRO A 309 3.03 9.71 13.38
N ILE A 310 3.45 9.22 14.54
CA ILE A 310 4.76 8.59 14.75
C ILE A 310 4.49 7.26 15.47
N GLU A 311 4.77 6.15 14.80
CA GLU A 311 4.52 4.80 15.30
C GLU A 311 5.80 3.98 15.20
N SER A 312 6.31 3.50 16.34
CA SER A 312 7.54 2.70 16.37
C SER A 312 7.42 1.41 15.58
N ASP A 313 6.22 0.82 15.57
CA ASP A 313 5.91 -0.46 14.97
C ASP A 313 5.24 -0.32 13.59
N LEU A 314 5.19 0.90 13.05
CA LEU A 314 4.52 1.27 11.80
C LEU A 314 3.02 0.88 11.76
N ASP A 315 2.37 0.82 12.92
CA ASP A 315 0.96 0.49 13.08
C ASP A 315 0.10 1.77 13.03
N PHE A 316 -0.44 2.07 11.83
CA PHE A 316 -1.24 3.26 11.56
C PHE A 316 -2.75 2.96 11.63
N GLU A 317 -3.19 2.36 12.74
CA GLU A 317 -4.58 2.04 13.01
C GLU A 317 -5.21 3.09 13.94
N TYR A 318 -6.03 3.97 13.40
CA TYR A 318 -6.65 5.08 14.15
C TYR A 318 -8.16 5.07 14.02
N PRO A 319 -8.90 5.33 15.10
CA PRO A 319 -10.36 5.36 15.05
C PRO A 319 -10.86 6.49 14.13
N TYR A 320 -11.89 6.19 13.34
CA TYR A 320 -12.63 7.14 12.53
C TYR A 320 -14.08 6.70 12.36
N SER A 321 -14.99 7.67 12.39
CA SER A 321 -16.38 7.51 11.99
C SER A 321 -16.80 8.69 11.12
N PRO A 322 -17.53 8.48 10.01
CA PRO A 322 -18.05 9.56 9.19
C PRO A 322 -19.11 10.43 9.92
N ASP A 323 -19.63 9.96 11.06
CA ASP A 323 -20.58 10.70 11.91
C ASP A 323 -19.86 11.56 12.98
N GLU A 324 -18.52 11.52 13.06
CA GLU A 324 -17.75 12.30 14.04
C GLU A 324 -17.73 13.77 13.67
N SER A 325 -18.17 14.61 14.58
CA SER A 325 -18.27 16.06 14.39
C SER A 325 -16.99 16.82 14.74
N ASP A 326 -16.16 16.27 15.63
CA ASP A 326 -14.84 16.84 15.94
C ASP A 326 -13.79 16.32 14.98
N TRP A 327 -13.61 16.99 13.86
CA TRP A 327 -12.63 16.63 12.84
C TRP A 327 -11.18 16.54 13.37
N LYS A 328 -10.86 17.15 14.52
CA LYS A 328 -9.54 17.05 15.14
C LYS A 328 -9.32 15.69 15.80
N SER A 329 -10.38 15.02 16.21
CA SER A 329 -10.31 13.75 16.91
C SER A 329 -9.78 12.60 16.02
N TYR A 330 -9.95 12.71 14.70
CA TYR A 330 -9.54 11.69 13.73
C TYR A 330 -8.43 12.13 12.77
N ILE A 331 -7.67 13.17 13.11
CA ILE A 331 -6.64 13.72 12.21
C ILE A 331 -5.59 12.68 11.79
N ASN A 332 -5.20 11.76 12.68
CA ASN A 332 -4.25 10.71 12.33
C ASN A 332 -4.83 9.71 11.32
N ALA A 333 -6.12 9.36 11.44
CA ALA A 333 -6.81 8.55 10.42
C ALA A 333 -6.88 9.24 9.06
N SER A 334 -7.12 10.56 9.04
CA SER A 334 -7.12 11.38 7.82
C SER A 334 -5.75 11.40 7.13
N ILE A 335 -4.67 11.63 7.91
CA ILE A 335 -3.30 11.61 7.40
C ILE A 335 -2.93 10.23 6.85
N THR A 336 -3.29 9.16 7.57
CA THR A 336 -3.05 7.77 7.16
C THR A 336 -3.78 7.43 5.86
N GLN A 337 -5.06 7.79 5.75
CA GLN A 337 -5.84 7.58 4.52
C GLN A 337 -5.22 8.33 3.33
N LEU A 338 -4.83 9.58 3.52
CA LEU A 338 -4.20 10.38 2.46
C LEU A 338 -2.86 9.77 2.02
N PHE A 339 -2.03 9.34 3.00
CA PHE A 339 -0.75 8.68 2.73
C PHE A 339 -0.95 7.38 1.93
N TYR A 340 -1.87 6.53 2.38
CA TYR A 340 -2.22 5.29 1.70
C TYR A 340 -2.71 5.52 0.27
N THR A 341 -3.70 6.40 0.07
CA THR A 341 -4.30 6.64 -1.24
C THR A 341 -3.29 7.23 -2.23
N ALA A 342 -2.47 8.20 -1.78
CA ALA A 342 -1.48 8.84 -2.64
C ALA A 342 -0.36 7.87 -3.06
N ASN A 343 0.14 7.04 -2.13
CA ASN A 343 1.18 6.06 -2.44
C ASN A 343 0.65 4.92 -3.32
N THR A 344 -0.56 4.42 -3.07
CA THR A 344 -1.18 3.41 -3.95
C THR A 344 -1.36 3.95 -5.37
N TYR A 345 -1.74 5.22 -5.50
CA TYR A 345 -1.88 5.84 -6.82
C TYR A 345 -0.52 6.08 -7.49
N HIS A 346 0.51 6.50 -6.75
CA HIS A 346 1.89 6.56 -7.23
C HIS A 346 2.32 5.22 -7.85
N ASP A 347 2.14 4.12 -7.11
CA ASP A 347 2.55 2.78 -7.54
C ASP A 347 1.76 2.32 -8.79
N LEU A 348 0.47 2.65 -8.88
CA LEU A 348 -0.31 2.40 -10.10
C LEU A 348 0.21 3.18 -11.30
N LEU A 349 0.47 4.47 -11.13
CA LEU A 349 0.98 5.33 -12.21
C LEU A 349 2.37 4.89 -12.68
N TYR A 350 3.22 4.43 -11.76
CA TYR A 350 4.51 3.85 -12.09
C TYR A 350 4.37 2.64 -13.02
N LYS A 351 3.48 1.71 -12.68
CA LYS A 351 3.18 0.54 -13.54
C LYS A 351 2.67 0.93 -14.92
N LEU A 352 1.95 2.02 -15.03
CA LEU A 352 1.45 2.55 -16.29
C LEU A 352 2.50 3.34 -17.07
N GLY A 353 3.68 3.64 -16.49
CA GLY A 353 4.80 4.28 -17.17
C GLY A 353 5.17 5.68 -16.67
N PHE A 354 4.58 6.17 -15.59
CA PHE A 354 5.01 7.41 -14.93
C PHE A 354 6.16 7.12 -13.97
N THR A 355 7.33 6.85 -14.55
CA THR A 355 8.55 6.47 -13.85
C THR A 355 9.44 7.69 -13.59
N GLU A 356 10.61 7.48 -13.00
CA GLU A 356 11.59 8.50 -12.62
C GLU A 356 12.00 9.36 -13.84
N THR A 357 12.25 8.74 -15.00
CA THR A 357 12.58 9.46 -16.23
C THR A 357 11.42 10.28 -16.79
N ALA A 358 10.20 9.92 -16.45
CA ALA A 358 9.00 10.66 -16.79
C ALA A 358 8.67 11.78 -15.78
N GLY A 359 9.47 11.87 -14.69
CA GLY A 359 9.35 12.88 -13.65
C GLY A 359 8.29 12.55 -12.61
N ASN A 360 8.21 11.28 -12.17
CA ASN A 360 7.42 10.89 -11.00
C ASN A 360 7.96 11.62 -9.76
N PHE A 361 7.26 11.47 -8.62
CA PHE A 361 7.58 12.23 -7.41
C PHE A 361 8.28 11.34 -6.39
N GLU A 362 9.62 11.44 -6.31
CA GLU A 362 10.44 10.65 -5.42
C GLU A 362 11.58 11.45 -4.79
N THR A 363 11.95 11.08 -3.56
CA THR A 363 13.17 11.59 -2.91
C THR A 363 14.42 11.04 -3.61
N ASN A 364 14.42 9.73 -3.85
CA ASN A 364 15.55 8.97 -4.38
C ASN A 364 15.09 8.13 -5.57
N ASN A 365 15.55 8.47 -6.74
CA ASN A 365 15.25 7.79 -7.99
C ASN A 365 16.11 6.52 -8.21
N ASN A 366 16.85 6.04 -7.21
CA ASN A 366 17.71 4.85 -7.24
C ASN A 366 18.58 4.69 -8.52
N GLY A 367 18.98 5.79 -9.11
CA GLY A 367 19.77 5.79 -10.34
C GLY A 367 18.98 5.47 -11.63
N GLN A 368 17.65 5.41 -11.57
CA GLN A 368 16.78 5.13 -12.72
C GLN A 368 16.58 6.33 -13.65
N GLY A 369 17.19 7.46 -13.36
CA GLY A 369 17.09 8.69 -14.15
C GLY A 369 16.21 9.74 -13.50
N GLY A 370 15.80 10.78 -14.28
CA GLY A 370 15.05 11.90 -13.70
C GLY A 370 15.85 12.71 -12.67
N VAL A 371 15.18 13.60 -11.94
CA VAL A 371 15.79 14.43 -10.88
C VAL A 371 15.04 14.19 -9.56
N GLY A 372 15.65 13.44 -8.65
CA GLY A 372 15.03 13.15 -7.34
C GLY A 372 14.92 14.37 -6.42
N ASN A 373 14.56 14.13 -5.15
CA ASN A 373 14.30 15.11 -4.08
C ASN A 373 13.02 15.94 -4.31
N ASP A 374 12.03 15.35 -4.95
CA ASP A 374 10.81 16.02 -5.39
C ASP A 374 9.51 15.34 -4.93
N PHE A 375 9.56 14.53 -3.88
CA PHE A 375 8.41 13.91 -3.23
C PHE A 375 7.26 14.90 -2.98
N VAL A 376 6.06 14.37 -2.77
CA VAL A 376 4.84 15.18 -2.56
C VAL A 376 4.63 15.51 -1.09
N TYR A 377 4.44 16.79 -0.77
CA TYR A 377 3.83 17.21 0.50
C TYR A 377 2.33 16.94 0.46
N LEU A 378 1.84 16.03 1.31
CA LEU A 378 0.44 15.60 1.40
C LEU A 378 -0.20 16.21 2.65
N ASN A 379 -0.88 17.34 2.50
CA ASN A 379 -1.48 18.05 3.62
C ASN A 379 -2.95 17.66 3.80
N ALA A 380 -3.23 16.90 4.87
CA ALA A 380 -4.59 16.60 5.31
C ALA A 380 -5.15 17.78 6.13
N GLN A 381 -6.45 18.00 6.06
CA GLN A 381 -7.17 19.08 6.77
C GLN A 381 -6.44 20.43 6.67
N ASP A 382 -5.98 20.80 5.47
CA ASP A 382 -5.21 22.02 5.27
C ASP A 382 -6.10 23.27 5.45
N GLY A 383 -5.67 24.17 6.32
CA GLY A 383 -6.41 25.38 6.69
C GLY A 383 -6.30 26.54 5.69
N ALA A 384 -5.68 26.33 4.51
CA ALA A 384 -5.63 27.37 3.47
C ALA A 384 -6.98 27.62 2.79
N GLY A 385 -7.95 26.69 2.93
CA GLY A 385 -9.28 26.82 2.36
C GLY A 385 -10.31 25.85 2.93
N LEU A 386 -11.52 25.90 2.37
CA LEU A 386 -12.62 24.98 2.64
C LEU A 386 -13.30 24.62 1.32
N ASN A 387 -13.97 23.45 1.27
CA ASN A 387 -14.79 23.02 0.13
C ASN A 387 -14.01 22.96 -1.19
N ASN A 388 -12.79 22.50 -1.14
CA ASN A 388 -11.90 22.38 -2.28
C ASN A 388 -10.72 21.45 -1.94
N ALA A 389 -9.83 21.26 -2.91
CA ALA A 389 -8.50 20.72 -2.78
C ALA A 389 -7.59 21.41 -3.80
N ASN A 390 -6.29 21.21 -3.79
CA ASN A 390 -5.42 21.63 -4.89
C ASN A 390 -4.09 20.86 -4.90
N PHE A 391 -3.49 20.80 -6.09
CA PHE A 391 -2.15 20.28 -6.31
C PHE A 391 -1.26 21.33 -6.97
N GLN A 392 -0.07 21.54 -6.44
CA GLN A 392 0.97 22.38 -7.04
C GLN A 392 2.04 21.51 -7.65
N THR A 393 2.23 21.62 -8.96
CA THR A 393 3.22 20.85 -9.72
C THR A 393 4.39 21.75 -10.12
N PRO A 394 5.53 21.72 -9.44
CA PRO A 394 6.76 22.35 -9.93
C PRO A 394 7.46 21.44 -10.94
N PRO A 395 8.49 21.94 -11.68
CA PRO A 395 9.37 21.10 -12.48
C PRO A 395 10.03 19.97 -11.66
N ASP A 396 10.44 18.91 -12.36
CA ASP A 396 11.19 17.78 -11.82
C ASP A 396 12.40 18.24 -10.97
N GLY A 397 12.65 17.53 -9.86
CA GLY A 397 13.64 17.91 -8.85
C GLY A 397 13.16 18.97 -7.84
N GLN A 398 11.90 19.40 -7.92
CA GLN A 398 11.27 20.31 -6.95
C GLN A 398 10.00 19.67 -6.35
N ARG A 399 9.86 19.75 -5.03
CA ARG A 399 8.81 19.10 -4.26
C ARG A 399 7.42 19.61 -4.61
N ALA A 400 6.55 18.71 -4.99
CA ALA A 400 5.14 19.00 -5.23
C ALA A 400 4.35 19.13 -3.91
N ARG A 401 3.12 19.63 -3.99
CA ARG A 401 2.26 19.78 -2.80
C ARG A 401 0.81 19.56 -3.13
N MET A 402 0.18 18.65 -2.41
CA MET A 402 -1.27 18.44 -2.35
C MET A 402 -1.84 19.03 -1.07
N ARG A 403 -2.99 19.70 -1.16
CA ARG A 403 -3.77 20.19 -0.02
C ARG A 403 -5.18 19.65 -0.09
N MET A 404 -5.57 18.89 0.93
CA MET A 404 -6.93 18.39 1.11
C MET A 404 -7.63 19.22 2.17
N TYR A 405 -8.77 19.80 1.83
CA TYR A 405 -9.50 20.70 2.72
C TYR A 405 -10.68 20.00 3.39
N MET A 406 -11.16 20.60 4.50
CA MET A 406 -12.42 20.24 5.10
C MET A 406 -13.59 20.82 4.27
N TRP A 407 -14.68 20.08 4.20
CA TRP A 407 -15.91 20.44 3.49
C TRP A 407 -17.03 20.66 4.50
N ASN A 408 -17.61 21.87 4.52
CA ASN A 408 -18.67 22.28 5.45
C ASN A 408 -20.06 22.35 4.79
N GLN A 409 -20.27 21.57 3.73
CA GLN A 409 -21.55 21.48 3.02
C GLN A 409 -22.54 20.55 3.72
N THR A 410 -22.07 19.72 4.64
CA THR A 410 -22.85 18.76 5.44
C THR A 410 -22.58 18.94 6.93
N GLU A 411 -23.44 18.35 7.76
CA GLU A 411 -23.21 18.16 9.19
C GLU A 411 -23.27 16.64 9.49
N PRO A 412 -22.20 16.05 10.01
CA PRO A 412 -20.88 16.68 10.27
C PRO A 412 -20.16 17.13 8.99
N TRP A 413 -19.14 17.97 9.16
CA TRP A 413 -18.22 18.35 8.07
C TRP A 413 -17.50 17.11 7.55
N ARG A 414 -17.21 17.10 6.26
CA ARG A 414 -16.51 15.99 5.62
C ARG A 414 -15.06 16.34 5.29
N ASP A 415 -14.19 15.38 5.53
CA ASP A 415 -12.76 15.54 5.27
C ASP A 415 -12.43 15.02 3.86
N GLY A 416 -11.86 15.89 3.03
CA GLY A 416 -11.54 15.57 1.63
C GLY A 416 -10.57 14.41 1.45
N ALA A 417 -9.75 14.11 2.46
CA ALA A 417 -8.81 12.98 2.42
C ALA A 417 -9.52 11.60 2.36
N PHE A 418 -10.79 11.52 2.78
CA PHE A 418 -11.59 10.30 2.74
C PHE A 418 -12.43 10.12 1.46
N GLU A 419 -12.33 11.03 0.49
CA GLU A 419 -12.89 10.81 -0.84
C GLU A 419 -11.75 10.56 -1.84
N ALA A 420 -11.46 9.30 -2.12
CA ALA A 420 -10.34 8.88 -2.96
C ALA A 420 -10.36 9.55 -4.34
N GLY A 421 -11.55 9.75 -4.93
CA GLY A 421 -11.70 10.44 -6.21
C GLY A 421 -11.12 11.85 -6.20
N VAL A 422 -11.26 12.60 -5.08
CA VAL A 422 -10.66 13.94 -4.97
C VAL A 422 -9.13 13.85 -4.84
N VAL A 423 -8.61 12.90 -4.05
CA VAL A 423 -7.16 12.68 -3.90
C VAL A 423 -6.52 12.30 -5.24
N ILE A 424 -7.14 11.39 -5.99
CA ILE A 424 -6.69 10.95 -7.32
C ILE A 424 -6.73 12.11 -8.32
N HIS A 425 -7.80 12.92 -8.30
CA HIS A 425 -7.92 14.11 -9.14
C HIS A 425 -6.75 15.07 -8.93
N GLU A 426 -6.47 15.40 -7.66
CA GLU A 426 -5.39 16.32 -7.32
C GLU A 426 -4.01 15.75 -7.72
N TYR A 427 -3.76 14.47 -7.45
CA TYR A 427 -2.49 13.85 -7.85
C TYR A 427 -2.32 13.81 -9.38
N THR A 428 -3.42 13.67 -10.13
CA THR A 428 -3.40 13.67 -11.60
C THR A 428 -2.99 15.02 -12.19
N HIS A 429 -3.15 16.14 -11.47
CA HIS A 429 -2.52 17.41 -11.87
C HIS A 429 -1.00 17.30 -11.88
N GLY A 430 -0.41 16.55 -10.93
CA GLY A 430 1.01 16.21 -10.94
C GLY A 430 1.41 15.47 -12.22
N LEU A 431 0.71 14.37 -12.51
CA LEU A 431 0.91 13.56 -13.72
C LEU A 431 0.83 14.40 -15.00
N SER A 432 -0.30 15.09 -15.20
CA SER A 432 -0.58 15.80 -16.46
C SER A 432 0.37 16.97 -16.71
N ASN A 433 0.77 17.71 -15.67
CA ASN A 433 1.74 18.80 -15.79
C ASN A 433 3.17 18.32 -15.98
N ARG A 434 3.58 17.17 -15.42
CA ARG A 434 4.92 16.61 -15.62
C ARG A 434 5.10 15.99 -17.00
N LEU A 435 4.09 15.32 -17.53
CA LEU A 435 4.18 14.66 -18.83
C LEU A 435 4.00 15.63 -19.99
N THR A 436 3.08 16.61 -19.90
CA THR A 436 2.82 17.55 -21.02
C THR A 436 3.96 18.55 -21.17
N GLY A 437 4.73 18.42 -22.24
CA GLY A 437 5.91 19.25 -22.52
C GLY A 437 7.17 18.82 -21.77
N GLY A 438 7.11 17.70 -21.07
CA GLY A 438 8.20 17.05 -20.35
C GLY A 438 8.36 17.51 -18.90
N PRO A 439 9.05 16.69 -18.06
CA PRO A 439 9.08 16.88 -16.61
C PRO A 439 9.77 18.18 -16.15
N ALA A 440 10.66 18.74 -16.95
CA ALA A 440 11.32 20.02 -16.66
C ALA A 440 10.44 21.26 -16.93
N ASN A 441 9.24 21.07 -17.54
CA ASN A 441 8.36 22.16 -17.95
C ASN A 441 6.91 21.96 -17.49
N SER A 442 6.61 22.36 -16.26
CA SER A 442 5.27 22.23 -15.67
C SER A 442 4.26 23.33 -16.08
N GLY A 443 4.59 24.18 -17.08
CA GLY A 443 3.76 25.30 -17.53
C GLY A 443 2.89 25.04 -18.76
N CYS A 444 2.83 23.81 -19.26
CA CYS A 444 2.23 23.44 -20.53
C CYS A 444 0.69 23.22 -20.52
N LEU A 445 0.01 23.52 -19.42
CA LEU A 445 -1.45 23.47 -19.30
C LEU A 445 -2.01 24.81 -18.82
N SER A 446 -1.45 25.93 -19.32
CA SER A 446 -1.71 27.28 -18.79
C SER A 446 -2.81 28.06 -19.52
N VAL A 447 -3.24 27.63 -20.71
CA VAL A 447 -4.36 28.25 -21.43
C VAL A 447 -5.70 27.61 -21.07
N LEU A 448 -6.81 28.33 -21.32
CA LEU A 448 -8.13 27.93 -20.86
C LEU A 448 -8.52 26.50 -21.25
N GLU A 449 -8.28 26.10 -22.51
CA GLU A 449 -8.66 24.75 -22.99
C GLU A 449 -7.74 23.68 -22.42
N SER A 450 -6.42 23.88 -22.43
CA SER A 450 -5.48 22.92 -21.86
C SER A 450 -5.61 22.81 -20.35
N GLY A 451 -5.84 23.93 -19.65
CA GLY A 451 -6.16 23.90 -18.21
C GLY A 451 -7.47 23.18 -17.93
N GLY A 452 -8.48 23.35 -18.80
CA GLY A 452 -9.72 22.57 -18.73
C GLY A 452 -9.49 21.08 -18.92
N MET A 453 -8.63 20.66 -19.85
CA MET A 453 -8.25 19.26 -19.98
C MET A 453 -7.48 18.76 -18.73
N GLY A 454 -6.65 19.59 -18.10
CA GLY A 454 -6.02 19.27 -16.82
C GLY A 454 -7.02 18.82 -15.76
N GLU A 455 -8.13 19.57 -15.63
CA GLU A 455 -9.26 19.19 -14.76
C GLU A 455 -9.92 17.89 -15.22
N GLY A 456 -10.11 17.75 -16.55
CA GLY A 456 -10.78 16.59 -17.13
C GLY A 456 -9.98 15.29 -16.97
N TRP A 457 -8.65 15.31 -17.06
CA TRP A 457 -7.84 14.14 -16.78
C TRP A 457 -7.95 13.72 -15.32
N GLY A 458 -7.94 14.67 -14.37
CA GLY A 458 -8.17 14.41 -12.95
C GLY A 458 -9.47 13.67 -12.70
N ASP A 459 -10.57 14.19 -13.22
CA ASP A 459 -11.89 13.57 -13.11
C ASP A 459 -11.97 12.21 -13.81
N PHE A 460 -11.31 12.06 -14.95
CA PHE A 460 -11.31 10.82 -15.72
C PHE A 460 -10.59 9.68 -14.99
N TYR A 461 -9.36 9.92 -14.51
CA TYR A 461 -8.62 8.90 -13.73
C TYR A 461 -9.38 8.51 -12.47
N ALA A 462 -9.91 9.50 -11.72
CA ALA A 462 -10.73 9.26 -10.55
C ALA A 462 -11.96 8.37 -10.87
N THR A 463 -12.63 8.63 -12.00
CA THR A 463 -13.83 7.88 -12.43
C THR A 463 -13.47 6.47 -12.91
N ALA A 464 -12.43 6.31 -13.73
CA ALA A 464 -12.05 5.01 -14.28
C ALA A 464 -11.52 4.04 -13.20
N ILE A 465 -10.77 4.55 -12.22
CA ILE A 465 -10.20 3.73 -11.13
C ILE A 465 -11.29 3.18 -10.21
N ARG A 466 -12.33 3.95 -9.92
CA ARG A 466 -13.42 3.57 -9.00
C ARG A 466 -14.51 2.69 -9.60
N LEU A 467 -14.41 2.29 -10.89
CA LEU A 467 -15.38 1.37 -11.50
C LEU A 467 -15.54 0.09 -10.69
N LYS A 468 -16.78 -0.34 -10.50
CA LYS A 468 -17.13 -1.54 -9.73
C LYS A 468 -17.34 -2.77 -10.65
N PRO A 469 -17.28 -3.98 -10.09
CA PRO A 469 -17.47 -5.21 -10.88
C PRO A 469 -18.77 -5.26 -11.69
N ASN A 470 -19.87 -4.76 -11.12
CA ASN A 470 -21.18 -4.79 -11.75
C ASN A 470 -21.49 -3.58 -12.64
N ASP A 471 -20.55 -2.65 -12.80
CA ASP A 471 -20.76 -1.49 -13.67
C ASP A 471 -20.85 -1.88 -15.13
N THR A 472 -21.70 -1.16 -15.80
CA THR A 472 -21.91 -1.26 -17.25
C THR A 472 -21.78 0.13 -17.87
N ARG A 473 -21.83 0.20 -19.20
CA ARG A 473 -21.78 1.50 -19.89
C ARG A 473 -22.95 2.45 -19.56
N GLU A 474 -24.02 1.95 -18.95
CA GLU A 474 -25.14 2.75 -18.44
C GLU A 474 -24.91 3.28 -17.03
N THR A 475 -23.82 2.90 -16.38
CA THR A 475 -23.49 3.41 -15.03
C THR A 475 -23.00 4.85 -15.11
N ASP A 476 -23.55 5.70 -14.27
CA ASP A 476 -23.25 7.13 -14.21
C ASP A 476 -22.39 7.43 -12.96
N TYR A 477 -21.38 8.28 -13.08
CA TYR A 477 -20.49 8.64 -11.98
C TYR A 477 -20.46 10.13 -11.69
N PRO A 478 -20.81 10.56 -10.47
CA PRO A 478 -20.58 11.94 -10.01
C PRO A 478 -19.12 12.12 -9.57
N MET A 479 -18.63 13.36 -9.59
CA MET A 479 -17.34 13.73 -9.00
C MET A 479 -17.55 14.47 -7.69
N GLY A 480 -16.91 14.04 -6.60
CA GLY A 480 -16.95 14.72 -5.31
C GLY A 480 -18.33 14.74 -4.65
N ALA A 481 -19.13 13.69 -4.85
CA ALA A 481 -20.51 13.67 -4.38
C ALA A 481 -20.60 13.54 -2.86
N TRP A 482 -19.74 12.77 -2.25
CA TRP A 482 -19.73 12.58 -0.82
C TRP A 482 -19.28 13.85 -0.10
N VAL A 483 -18.12 14.43 -0.42
CA VAL A 483 -17.66 15.67 0.24
C VAL A 483 -18.62 16.84 0.04
N TYR A 484 -19.28 16.90 -1.12
CA TYR A 484 -20.22 18.00 -1.43
C TYR A 484 -21.62 17.77 -0.86
N GLY A 485 -21.96 16.53 -0.49
CA GLY A 485 -23.28 16.20 0.10
C GLY A 485 -24.44 16.18 -0.89
N ILE A 486 -24.16 16.19 -2.20
CA ILE A 486 -25.16 16.22 -3.26
C ILE A 486 -24.90 15.07 -4.25
N PRO A 487 -25.90 14.22 -4.56
CA PRO A 487 -25.71 13.09 -5.48
C PRO A 487 -25.17 13.44 -6.86
N GLN A 488 -25.46 14.66 -7.35
CA GLN A 488 -24.92 15.20 -8.60
C GLN A 488 -23.40 15.43 -8.53
N GLY A 489 -22.85 15.67 -7.33
CA GLY A 489 -21.46 16.04 -7.12
C GLY A 489 -21.13 17.47 -7.52
N LEU A 490 -19.87 17.73 -7.78
CA LEU A 490 -19.27 19.07 -8.02
C LEU A 490 -19.44 19.56 -9.47
N ARG A 491 -19.74 18.68 -10.39
CA ARG A 491 -19.81 19.02 -11.81
C ARG A 491 -21.24 19.27 -12.29
N PRO A 492 -21.42 20.03 -13.38
CA PRO A 492 -22.78 20.31 -13.93
C PRO A 492 -23.55 19.04 -14.32
N TYR A 493 -22.84 18.01 -14.73
CA TYR A 493 -23.38 16.70 -15.08
C TYR A 493 -22.52 15.60 -14.52
N VAL A 494 -23.11 14.44 -14.25
CA VAL A 494 -22.38 13.19 -13.97
C VAL A 494 -21.69 12.68 -15.25
N TYR A 495 -20.66 11.90 -15.12
CA TYR A 495 -20.00 11.19 -16.23
C TYR A 495 -20.90 10.06 -16.68
N SER A 496 -21.36 10.11 -17.91
CA SER A 496 -22.36 9.21 -18.48
C SER A 496 -22.11 9.02 -19.97
N THR A 497 -22.39 7.83 -20.48
CA THR A 497 -22.44 7.56 -21.93
C THR A 497 -23.77 8.00 -22.55
N SER A 498 -24.78 8.33 -21.73
CA SER A 498 -26.09 8.82 -22.18
C SER A 498 -26.05 10.30 -22.52
N LEU A 499 -26.37 10.67 -23.77
CA LEU A 499 -26.52 12.04 -24.21
C LEU A 499 -27.75 12.73 -23.58
N THR A 500 -28.66 11.97 -22.96
CA THR A 500 -29.79 12.54 -22.19
C THR A 500 -29.34 12.94 -20.79
N THR A 501 -28.49 12.13 -20.15
CA THR A 501 -27.97 12.39 -18.81
C THR A 501 -26.87 13.47 -18.84
N ASN A 502 -25.93 13.35 -19.78
CA ASN A 502 -24.89 14.34 -20.01
C ASN A 502 -24.86 14.72 -21.49
N PRO A 503 -25.46 15.86 -21.88
CA PRO A 503 -25.62 16.24 -23.27
C PRO A 503 -24.36 16.87 -23.90
N HIS A 504 -23.29 17.06 -23.12
CA HIS A 504 -22.11 17.80 -23.58
C HIS A 504 -21.47 17.20 -24.84
N VAL A 505 -21.18 18.13 -25.78
CA VAL A 505 -20.38 17.90 -26.97
C VAL A 505 -19.28 18.95 -27.10
N TYR A 506 -18.33 18.77 -28.00
CA TYR A 506 -17.12 19.58 -28.10
C TYR A 506 -17.34 21.10 -28.14
N ASN A 507 -18.28 21.59 -28.97
CA ASN A 507 -18.50 23.02 -29.14
C ASN A 507 -19.23 23.67 -27.94
N ASP A 508 -19.74 22.91 -26.97
CA ASP A 508 -20.30 23.49 -25.73
C ASP A 508 -19.23 24.23 -24.94
N ALA A 509 -17.96 23.87 -25.11
CA ALA A 509 -16.82 24.53 -24.51
C ALA A 509 -16.67 26.01 -24.92
N ASP A 510 -17.30 26.45 -26.03
CA ASP A 510 -17.29 27.86 -26.46
C ASP A 510 -17.99 28.78 -25.47
N ALA A 511 -18.98 28.27 -24.75
CA ALA A 511 -19.76 29.06 -23.77
C ALA A 511 -19.15 29.02 -22.35
N LEU A 512 -18.09 28.23 -22.14
CA LEU A 512 -17.51 27.96 -20.81
C LEU A 512 -16.26 28.81 -20.57
N THR A 513 -16.16 29.38 -19.38
CA THR A 513 -15.03 30.20 -18.93
C THR A 513 -14.31 29.63 -17.71
N LYS A 514 -14.86 28.53 -17.12
CA LYS A 514 -14.27 27.84 -15.97
C LYS A 514 -13.60 26.55 -16.45
N VAL A 515 -12.35 26.37 -16.10
CA VAL A 515 -11.56 25.17 -16.43
C VAL A 515 -12.27 23.86 -16.02
N HIS A 516 -12.86 23.81 -14.83
CA HIS A 516 -13.59 22.64 -14.34
C HIS A 516 -14.78 22.23 -15.24
N TYR A 517 -15.51 23.21 -15.81
CA TYR A 517 -16.64 22.91 -16.68
C TYR A 517 -16.18 22.45 -18.07
N ILE A 518 -15.08 23.02 -18.58
CA ILE A 518 -14.43 22.53 -19.80
C ILE A 518 -13.90 21.10 -19.57
N GLY A 519 -13.32 20.85 -18.40
CA GLY A 519 -12.84 19.52 -17.98
C GLY A 519 -13.95 18.47 -17.97
N THR A 520 -15.17 18.84 -17.57
CA THR A 520 -16.31 17.91 -17.62
C THR A 520 -16.57 17.39 -19.04
N ILE A 521 -16.41 18.24 -20.06
CA ILE A 521 -16.58 17.81 -21.48
C ILE A 521 -15.47 16.81 -21.84
N TRP A 522 -14.21 17.12 -21.54
CA TRP A 522 -13.07 16.27 -21.85
C TRP A 522 -13.16 14.90 -21.16
N ALA A 523 -13.42 14.87 -19.85
CA ALA A 523 -13.59 13.63 -19.11
C ALA A 523 -14.77 12.78 -19.62
N THR A 524 -15.87 13.44 -20.07
CA THR A 524 -17.01 12.73 -20.68
C THR A 524 -16.63 12.06 -22.00
N MET A 525 -15.78 12.68 -22.82
CA MET A 525 -15.26 12.06 -24.05
C MET A 525 -14.39 10.85 -23.73
N LEU A 526 -13.50 10.96 -22.75
CA LEU A 526 -12.65 9.87 -22.30
C LEU A 526 -13.48 8.73 -21.68
N TYR A 527 -14.59 9.03 -21.01
CA TYR A 527 -15.52 8.03 -20.49
C TYR A 527 -16.21 7.23 -21.60
N GLU A 528 -16.51 7.84 -22.75
CA GLU A 528 -17.00 7.11 -23.93
C GLU A 528 -15.93 6.15 -24.48
N VAL A 529 -14.68 6.61 -24.58
CA VAL A 529 -13.55 5.77 -25.03
C VAL A 529 -13.30 4.63 -24.06
N LEU A 530 -13.33 4.90 -22.74
CA LEU A 530 -13.19 3.88 -21.69
C LEU A 530 -14.17 2.72 -21.90
N TRP A 531 -15.47 3.03 -22.06
CA TRP A 531 -16.48 1.99 -22.24
C TRP A 531 -16.36 1.28 -23.60
N ASN A 532 -15.93 1.98 -24.66
CA ASN A 532 -15.67 1.32 -25.94
C ASN A 532 -14.53 0.30 -25.84
N LEU A 533 -13.47 0.62 -25.09
CA LEU A 533 -12.35 -0.31 -24.85
C LEU A 533 -12.72 -1.43 -23.90
N ILE A 534 -13.52 -1.16 -22.86
CA ILE A 534 -14.06 -2.21 -21.97
C ILE A 534 -14.94 -3.20 -22.75
N ASP A 535 -15.80 -2.70 -23.63
CA ASP A 535 -16.65 -3.57 -24.47
C ASP A 535 -15.84 -4.47 -25.39
N LYS A 536 -14.66 -4.02 -25.82
CA LYS A 536 -13.76 -4.78 -26.70
C LYS A 536 -12.86 -5.76 -25.95
N HIS A 537 -12.25 -5.32 -24.84
CA HIS A 537 -11.20 -6.07 -24.15
C HIS A 537 -11.61 -6.62 -22.79
N GLY A 538 -12.82 -6.30 -22.31
CA GLY A 538 -13.25 -6.62 -20.96
C GLY A 538 -12.75 -5.60 -19.93
N LYS A 539 -13.13 -5.85 -18.68
CA LYS A 539 -12.80 -4.99 -17.53
C LYS A 539 -12.04 -5.81 -16.48
N ASN A 540 -10.90 -5.31 -16.04
CA ASN A 540 -10.20 -5.83 -14.88
C ASN A 540 -10.72 -5.12 -13.61
N ASP A 541 -11.30 -5.89 -12.69
CA ASP A 541 -11.82 -5.39 -11.41
C ASP A 541 -10.77 -5.37 -10.30
N GLY A 542 -9.58 -5.91 -10.57
CA GLY A 542 -8.44 -5.90 -9.64
C GLY A 542 -7.82 -4.51 -9.45
N PRO A 543 -7.02 -4.33 -8.40
CA PRO A 543 -6.42 -3.04 -8.06
C PRO A 543 -5.25 -2.64 -8.97
N SER A 544 -4.79 -3.53 -9.84
CA SER A 544 -3.57 -3.38 -10.63
C SER A 544 -3.76 -3.91 -12.06
N PRO A 545 -3.09 -3.29 -13.06
CA PRO A 545 -3.10 -3.79 -14.43
C PRO A 545 -2.41 -5.14 -14.57
N GLU A 546 -2.91 -5.95 -15.50
CA GLU A 546 -2.22 -7.11 -16.05
C GLU A 546 -1.71 -6.75 -17.45
N PHE A 547 -0.49 -7.16 -17.78
CA PHE A 547 0.16 -6.84 -19.04
C PHE A 547 0.44 -8.10 -19.85
N ASP A 548 0.37 -7.98 -21.17
CA ASP A 548 0.88 -8.99 -22.10
C ASP A 548 2.43 -8.96 -22.20
N GLU A 549 3.00 -9.82 -23.04
CA GLU A 549 4.46 -9.92 -23.26
C GLU A 549 5.09 -8.64 -23.87
N ASN A 550 4.27 -7.74 -24.44
CA ASN A 550 4.70 -6.47 -25.03
C ASN A 550 4.48 -5.27 -24.09
N GLY A 551 3.98 -5.51 -22.86
CA GLY A 551 3.69 -4.47 -21.89
C GLY A 551 2.39 -3.70 -22.16
N VAL A 552 1.47 -4.30 -22.92
CA VAL A 552 0.13 -3.74 -23.18
C VAL A 552 -0.84 -4.24 -22.12
N PRO A 553 -1.62 -3.35 -21.43
CA PRO A 553 -2.67 -3.80 -20.53
C PRO A 553 -3.70 -4.67 -21.27
N THR A 554 -4.06 -5.80 -20.66
CA THR A 554 -4.91 -6.83 -21.30
C THR A 554 -6.40 -6.51 -21.24
N ASP A 555 -6.80 -5.49 -20.50
CA ASP A 555 -8.19 -5.05 -20.32
C ASP A 555 -8.40 -3.59 -20.73
N GLY A 556 -9.65 -3.24 -21.04
CA GLY A 556 -9.98 -1.91 -21.56
C GLY A 556 -9.85 -0.79 -20.54
N LYS A 557 -10.02 -1.06 -19.24
CA LYS A 557 -9.89 -0.04 -18.19
C LYS A 557 -8.45 0.46 -18.04
N TYR A 558 -7.51 -0.45 -17.84
CA TYR A 558 -6.11 -0.07 -17.69
C TYR A 558 -5.46 0.30 -19.03
N LEU A 559 -5.97 -0.22 -20.15
CA LEU A 559 -5.51 0.18 -21.48
C LEU A 559 -5.75 1.67 -21.72
N ILE A 560 -6.97 2.19 -21.48
CA ILE A 560 -7.22 3.61 -21.71
C ILE A 560 -6.45 4.50 -20.73
N LEU A 561 -6.26 4.09 -19.46
CA LEU A 561 -5.44 4.84 -18.50
C LEU A 561 -4.00 4.96 -19.02
N LYS A 562 -3.43 3.88 -19.57
CA LYS A 562 -2.09 3.91 -20.18
C LYS A 562 -2.05 4.76 -21.44
N LEU A 563 -3.02 4.62 -22.35
CA LEU A 563 -3.07 5.41 -23.58
C LEU A 563 -3.21 6.93 -23.32
N VAL A 564 -3.95 7.31 -22.28
CA VAL A 564 -4.04 8.72 -21.85
C VAL A 564 -2.71 9.17 -21.26
N LEU A 565 -2.04 8.37 -20.43
CA LEU A 565 -0.73 8.67 -19.87
C LEU A 565 0.32 8.88 -21.00
N ASP A 566 0.39 7.93 -21.93
CA ASP A 566 1.32 8.01 -23.06
C ASP A 566 0.97 9.20 -23.97
N GLY A 567 -0.32 9.48 -24.20
CA GLY A 567 -0.81 10.65 -24.94
C GLY A 567 -0.43 11.99 -24.29
N LEU A 568 -0.44 12.07 -22.94
CA LEU A 568 0.04 13.26 -22.22
C LEU A 568 1.51 13.56 -22.51
N ALA A 569 2.35 12.53 -22.65
CA ALA A 569 3.76 12.69 -23.00
C ALA A 569 3.97 13.06 -24.50
N LEU A 570 3.06 12.63 -25.38
CA LEU A 570 3.15 12.88 -26.83
C LEU A 570 2.55 14.24 -27.26
N GLN A 571 1.56 14.76 -26.51
CA GLN A 571 0.85 15.98 -26.90
C GLN A 571 1.74 17.24 -26.83
N PRO A 572 1.46 18.28 -27.64
CA PRO A 572 2.21 19.52 -27.58
C PRO A 572 1.94 20.28 -26.27
N CYS A 573 2.84 21.19 -25.91
CA CYS A 573 2.60 22.17 -24.85
C CYS A 573 1.34 23.00 -25.17
N ASN A 574 0.46 23.22 -24.18
CA ASN A 574 -0.85 23.85 -24.33
C ASN A 574 -1.73 23.18 -25.41
N PRO A 575 -1.99 21.87 -25.30
CA PRO A 575 -2.78 21.13 -26.27
C PRO A 575 -4.22 21.65 -26.37
N THR A 576 -4.83 21.40 -27.51
CA THR A 576 -6.29 21.50 -27.70
C THR A 576 -6.93 20.13 -27.59
N PHE A 577 -8.25 20.05 -27.45
CA PHE A 577 -8.97 18.77 -27.50
C PHE A 577 -8.60 17.94 -28.73
N VAL A 578 -8.46 18.60 -29.88
CA VAL A 578 -8.08 17.95 -31.15
C VAL A 578 -6.69 17.34 -31.06
N SER A 579 -5.69 18.10 -30.62
CA SER A 579 -4.31 17.58 -30.54
C SER A 579 -4.14 16.55 -29.41
N ALA A 580 -4.90 16.65 -28.31
CA ALA A 580 -4.88 15.66 -27.23
C ALA A 580 -5.55 14.34 -27.66
N ARG A 581 -6.68 14.40 -28.42
CA ARG A 581 -7.26 13.22 -29.07
C ARG A 581 -6.26 12.55 -30.00
N ASP A 582 -5.61 13.33 -30.86
CA ASP A 582 -4.65 12.81 -31.83
C ASP A 582 -3.44 12.16 -31.13
N ALA A 583 -2.98 12.74 -30.01
CA ALA A 583 -1.91 12.15 -29.20
C ALA A 583 -2.32 10.82 -28.54
N ILE A 584 -3.58 10.64 -28.15
CA ILE A 584 -4.09 9.35 -27.64
C ILE A 584 -4.13 8.29 -28.76
N LEU A 585 -4.50 8.68 -29.99
CA LEU A 585 -4.44 7.81 -31.16
C LEU A 585 -2.99 7.45 -31.53
N ASP A 586 -2.06 8.40 -31.45
CA ASP A 586 -0.63 8.16 -31.64
C ASP A 586 -0.07 7.22 -30.55
N ALA A 587 -0.55 7.33 -29.31
CA ALA A 587 -0.20 6.41 -28.23
C ALA A 587 -0.68 5.00 -28.52
N ASP A 588 -1.90 4.82 -29.04
CA ASP A 588 -2.42 3.52 -29.46
C ASP A 588 -1.62 2.96 -30.64
N LEU A 589 -1.29 3.80 -31.63
CA LEU A 589 -0.45 3.37 -32.75
C LEU A 589 0.92 2.86 -32.28
N ALA A 590 1.55 3.57 -31.32
CA ALA A 590 2.85 3.20 -30.79
C ALA A 590 2.80 1.92 -29.93
N LEU A 591 1.75 1.76 -29.11
CA LEU A 591 1.63 0.70 -28.13
C LEU A 591 1.10 -0.61 -28.75
N THR A 592 0.05 -0.51 -29.59
CA THR A 592 -0.71 -1.68 -30.12
C THR A 592 -0.66 -1.81 -31.64
N GLY A 593 -0.03 -0.87 -32.34
CA GLY A 593 -0.09 -0.79 -33.81
C GLY A 593 -1.38 -0.16 -34.33
N GLY A 594 -2.17 0.49 -33.46
CA GLY A 594 -3.44 1.15 -33.82
C GLY A 594 -4.66 0.22 -33.75
N ASP A 595 -4.55 -0.90 -33.05
CA ASP A 595 -5.61 -1.90 -32.94
C ASP A 595 -6.90 -1.34 -32.30
N ASN A 596 -6.83 -0.21 -31.57
CA ASN A 596 -7.96 0.39 -30.88
C ASN A 596 -8.46 1.71 -31.51
N ALA A 597 -7.90 2.08 -32.65
CA ALA A 597 -8.23 3.34 -33.32
C ALA A 597 -9.74 3.51 -33.57
N CYS A 598 -10.45 2.42 -33.93
CA CYS A 598 -11.89 2.43 -34.14
C CYS A 598 -12.66 2.82 -32.87
N GLU A 599 -12.36 2.20 -31.73
CA GLU A 599 -13.01 2.42 -30.45
C GLU A 599 -12.74 3.83 -29.94
N ILE A 600 -11.49 4.31 -30.08
CA ILE A 600 -11.08 5.67 -29.69
C ILE A 600 -11.82 6.70 -30.54
N TRP A 601 -11.80 6.57 -31.87
CA TRP A 601 -12.52 7.48 -32.77
C TRP A 601 -14.01 7.51 -32.51
N LYS A 602 -14.66 6.36 -32.29
CA LYS A 602 -16.10 6.29 -31.97
C LYS A 602 -16.44 7.03 -30.68
N GLY A 603 -15.59 6.92 -29.65
CA GLY A 603 -15.79 7.61 -28.39
C GLY A 603 -15.75 9.11 -28.55
N PHE A 604 -14.73 9.64 -29.20
CA PHE A 604 -14.57 11.06 -29.46
C PHE A 604 -15.62 11.62 -30.44
N ALA A 605 -15.88 10.91 -31.53
CA ALA A 605 -16.88 11.31 -32.54
C ALA A 605 -18.29 11.41 -31.94
N LYS A 606 -18.69 10.49 -31.06
CA LYS A 606 -19.99 10.54 -30.37
C LYS A 606 -20.21 11.86 -29.64
N ARG A 607 -19.15 12.49 -29.15
CA ARG A 607 -19.16 13.76 -28.43
C ARG A 607 -18.71 14.97 -29.27
N GLY A 608 -18.74 14.82 -30.60
CA GLY A 608 -18.47 15.92 -31.52
C GLY A 608 -16.99 16.19 -31.79
N LEU A 609 -16.08 15.33 -31.33
CA LEU A 609 -14.64 15.45 -31.56
C LEU A 609 -14.14 14.39 -32.60
N GLY A 610 -14.97 14.12 -33.64
CA GLY A 610 -14.63 13.21 -34.73
C GLY A 610 -13.67 13.80 -35.74
N GLU A 611 -13.51 13.10 -36.89
CA GLU A 611 -12.72 13.57 -38.02
C GLU A 611 -13.23 14.91 -38.55
N GLY A 612 -12.33 15.86 -38.77
CA GLY A 612 -12.72 17.19 -39.23
C GLY A 612 -13.22 18.15 -38.15
N ALA A 613 -13.26 17.73 -36.85
CA ALA A 613 -13.44 18.65 -35.73
C ALA A 613 -12.32 19.70 -35.73
N LYS A 614 -12.67 20.98 -35.43
CA LYS A 614 -11.71 22.09 -35.53
C LYS A 614 -11.71 22.95 -34.28
N TYR A 615 -10.53 23.34 -33.90
CA TYR A 615 -10.28 24.35 -32.88
C TYR A 615 -9.97 25.72 -33.52
N SER A 616 -10.55 26.76 -32.98
CA SER A 616 -10.02 28.11 -33.07
C SER A 616 -10.16 28.79 -31.70
N SER A 617 -9.42 29.87 -31.45
CA SER A 617 -9.45 30.58 -30.17
C SER A 617 -10.84 31.16 -29.82
N THR A 618 -11.73 31.27 -30.79
CA THR A 618 -13.08 31.86 -30.63
C THR A 618 -14.23 30.91 -30.93
N LYS A 619 -13.95 29.78 -31.57
CA LYS A 619 -15.02 28.86 -31.99
C LYS A 619 -14.49 27.44 -32.19
N ARG A 620 -15.19 26.47 -31.65
CA ARG A 620 -15.00 25.03 -31.90
C ARG A 620 -16.03 24.54 -32.92
N THR A 621 -15.63 23.60 -33.76
CA THR A 621 -16.52 22.99 -34.75
C THR A 621 -16.61 21.50 -34.46
N ASN A 622 -17.82 21.04 -34.15
CA ASN A 622 -18.08 19.61 -34.00
C ASN A 622 -17.90 18.84 -35.31
N SER A 623 -17.42 17.63 -35.19
CA SER A 623 -17.61 16.57 -36.19
C SER A 623 -18.00 15.28 -35.47
N PHE A 624 -18.92 14.55 -36.04
CA PHE A 624 -19.39 13.24 -35.55
C PHE A 624 -18.91 12.10 -36.46
N ASP A 625 -18.03 12.41 -37.39
CA ASP A 625 -17.53 11.47 -38.37
C ASP A 625 -16.34 10.68 -37.81
N VAL A 626 -16.26 9.40 -38.13
CA VAL A 626 -15.11 8.54 -37.94
C VAL A 626 -14.38 8.42 -39.29
N PRO A 627 -13.04 8.44 -39.33
CA PRO A 627 -12.32 8.35 -40.58
C PRO A 627 -12.65 7.10 -41.37
N ASP A 628 -12.77 7.21 -42.70
CA ASP A 628 -13.04 6.10 -43.57
C ASP A 628 -11.96 5.00 -43.44
N GLY A 629 -12.39 3.75 -43.30
CA GLY A 629 -11.52 2.59 -43.24
C GLY A 629 -10.88 2.32 -41.89
N VAL A 630 -11.17 3.11 -40.85
CA VAL A 630 -10.68 2.85 -39.47
C VAL A 630 -11.57 1.80 -38.77
N CYS A 631 -12.85 1.80 -39.05
CA CYS A 631 -13.83 0.84 -38.56
C CYS A 631 -14.37 0.00 -39.73
#